data_bd76b154f6192783fea84966242b27df
#
_entry.id   bd76b154f6192783fea84966242b27df
#
_cell.length_a   1.000
_cell.length_b   1.000
_cell.length_c   1.000
_cell.angle_alpha   90.00
_cell.angle_beta   90.00
_cell.angle_gamma   90.00
#
_symmetry.space_group_name_H-M   'P 1'
#
loop_
_entity.id
_entity.type
_entity.pdbx_description
1 polymer ?
#
loop_
_entity_poly.entity_id
_entity_poly.type
_entity_poly.pdbx_seq_one_letter_code
_entity_poly.pdbx_strand_id
1 'polypeptide(L)'
;MTWNIEGFRRNLHSLKHFTVLYEPNLIFLSEPHLLQCDAFVTLQPFLGCYSFHLNSEDLHTPEIALEKSRTKGGTMILWQSSLDPFVTIIPTSSPSVAAIILRVPGYSITAHLAIYLPTSGQEVQFMTAQAVLDSCLDDLLSEHKSLFAVTPM
;
A
#
# COMPACT_ATOMS: atom_id res chain seq x y z
N MET A 1 8.61 -4.39 7.35
CA MET A 1 9.30 -5.16 6.32
C MET A 1 8.97 -4.60 4.95
N THR A 2 9.94 -4.54 4.03
CA THR A 2 9.75 -4.12 2.63
C THR A 2 10.29 -5.19 1.70
N TRP A 3 9.58 -5.46 0.59
CA TRP A 3 9.98 -6.46 -0.40
C TRP A 3 9.48 -6.11 -1.80
N ASN A 4 10.38 -6.07 -2.79
CA ASN A 4 9.97 -6.14 -4.20
C ASN A 4 9.65 -7.60 -4.54
N ILE A 5 8.36 -7.92 -4.64
CA ILE A 5 7.92 -9.32 -4.70
C ILE A 5 7.92 -9.88 -6.13
N GLU A 6 8.04 -9.04 -7.17
CA GLU A 6 8.04 -9.45 -8.59
C GLU A 6 6.94 -10.47 -8.94
N GLY A 7 5.71 -10.17 -8.54
CA GLY A 7 4.56 -11.03 -8.73
C GLY A 7 4.18 -11.85 -7.50
N PHE A 8 3.08 -11.43 -6.86
CA PHE A 8 2.60 -11.99 -5.60
C PHE A 8 2.33 -13.49 -5.70
N ARG A 9 1.62 -13.94 -6.76
CA ARG A 9 1.24 -15.35 -6.92
C ARG A 9 2.46 -16.28 -6.98
N ARG A 10 3.53 -15.84 -7.64
CA ARG A 10 4.77 -16.62 -7.79
C ARG A 10 5.49 -16.80 -6.45
N ASN A 11 5.47 -15.76 -5.63
CA ASN A 11 6.24 -15.71 -4.39
C ASN A 11 5.38 -15.86 -3.12
N LEU A 12 4.10 -16.24 -3.30
CA LEU A 12 3.14 -16.43 -2.21
C LEU A 12 3.64 -17.37 -1.11
N HIS A 13 4.27 -18.49 -1.51
CA HIS A 13 4.78 -19.48 -0.56
C HIS A 13 5.90 -18.90 0.31
N SER A 14 6.83 -18.17 -0.29
CA SER A 14 7.92 -17.52 0.41
C SER A 14 7.43 -16.45 1.37
N LEU A 15 6.46 -15.63 0.93
CA LEU A 15 5.84 -14.62 1.77
C LEU A 15 5.12 -15.26 2.97
N LYS A 16 4.37 -16.32 2.75
CA LYS A 16 3.69 -17.06 3.80
C LYS A 16 4.67 -17.65 4.82
N HIS A 17 5.74 -18.26 4.35
CA HIS A 17 6.78 -18.78 5.23
C HIS A 17 7.40 -17.66 6.08
N PHE A 18 7.69 -16.53 5.44
CA PHE A 18 8.24 -15.37 6.11
C PHE A 18 7.28 -14.78 7.17
N THR A 19 5.99 -14.67 6.86
CA THR A 19 5.00 -14.15 7.82
C THR A 19 4.83 -15.05 9.03
N VAL A 20 4.92 -16.38 8.86
CA VAL A 20 4.89 -17.35 9.97
C VAL A 20 6.14 -17.26 10.83
N LEU A 21 7.31 -17.02 10.22
CA LEU A 21 8.58 -17.02 10.95
C LEU A 21 8.82 -15.73 11.73
N TYR A 22 8.44 -14.58 11.17
CA TYR A 22 8.78 -13.26 11.73
C TYR A 22 7.59 -12.47 12.26
N GLU A 23 6.38 -12.88 11.96
CA GLU A 23 5.12 -12.24 12.39
C GLU A 23 5.13 -10.70 12.27
N PRO A 24 5.54 -10.12 11.12
CA PRO A 24 5.71 -8.69 10.99
C PRO A 24 4.36 -7.96 11.11
N ASN A 25 4.31 -6.87 11.86
CA ASN A 25 3.10 -6.06 12.01
C ASN A 25 2.69 -5.40 10.69
N LEU A 26 3.66 -4.95 9.90
CA LEU A 26 3.47 -4.29 8.60
C LEU A 26 4.40 -4.89 7.55
N ILE A 27 3.85 -5.10 6.35
CA ILE A 27 4.59 -5.58 5.18
C ILE A 27 4.29 -4.65 4.00
N PHE A 28 5.33 -4.11 3.38
CA PHE A 28 5.26 -3.25 2.22
C PHE A 28 5.77 -4.02 1.01
N LEU A 29 4.94 -4.15 0.00
CA LEU A 29 5.26 -4.88 -1.21
C LEU A 29 5.21 -3.94 -2.41
N SER A 30 6.24 -4.00 -3.24
CA SER A 30 6.26 -3.43 -4.58
C SER A 30 6.17 -4.53 -5.63
N GLU A 31 5.59 -4.20 -6.78
CA GLU A 31 5.36 -5.11 -7.90
C GLU A 31 4.57 -6.39 -7.55
N PRO A 32 3.45 -6.29 -6.81
CA PRO A 32 2.64 -7.48 -6.52
C PRO A 32 2.01 -8.07 -7.79
N HIS A 33 1.90 -7.31 -8.88
CA HIS A 33 1.30 -7.75 -10.16
C HIS A 33 -0.08 -8.39 -9.96
N LEU A 34 -0.90 -7.78 -9.11
CA LEU A 34 -2.26 -8.21 -8.81
C LEU A 34 -3.26 -7.20 -9.32
N LEU A 35 -4.35 -7.69 -9.90
CA LEU A 35 -5.55 -6.89 -10.11
C LEU A 35 -6.34 -6.78 -8.81
N GLN A 36 -7.03 -5.68 -8.61
CA GLN A 36 -7.88 -5.48 -7.43
C GLN A 36 -8.95 -6.58 -7.31
N CYS A 37 -9.54 -6.97 -8.44
CA CYS A 37 -10.54 -8.03 -8.47
C CYS A 37 -10.00 -9.41 -8.06
N ASP A 38 -8.72 -9.68 -8.30
CA ASP A 38 -8.07 -10.95 -7.97
C ASP A 38 -7.44 -10.97 -6.57
N ALA A 39 -7.24 -9.79 -5.97
CA ALA A 39 -6.51 -9.66 -4.71
C ALA A 39 -7.16 -10.47 -3.59
N PHE A 40 -8.47 -10.40 -3.45
CA PHE A 40 -9.20 -11.12 -2.40
C PHE A 40 -8.98 -12.63 -2.46
N VAL A 41 -9.11 -13.22 -3.65
CA VAL A 41 -8.92 -14.66 -3.84
C VAL A 41 -7.46 -15.06 -3.63
N THR A 42 -6.54 -14.25 -4.14
CA THR A 42 -5.10 -14.53 -4.05
C THR A 42 -4.58 -14.38 -2.62
N LEU A 43 -5.14 -13.46 -1.85
CA LEU A 43 -4.76 -13.19 -0.46
C LEU A 43 -5.49 -14.08 0.55
N GLN A 44 -6.43 -14.92 0.12
CA GLN A 44 -7.18 -15.83 0.99
C GLN A 44 -6.33 -16.55 2.06
N PRO A 45 -5.10 -17.00 1.76
CA PRO A 45 -4.26 -17.66 2.77
C PRO A 45 -3.78 -16.74 3.91
N PHE A 46 -3.90 -15.43 3.76
CA PHE A 46 -3.53 -14.41 4.74
C PHE A 46 -4.74 -13.81 5.46
N LEU A 47 -5.94 -13.92 4.86
CA LEU A 47 -7.18 -13.39 5.44
C LEU A 47 -7.47 -14.08 6.78
N GLY A 48 -7.59 -13.29 7.83
CA GLY A 48 -7.71 -13.77 9.19
C GLY A 48 -6.50 -13.44 10.08
N CYS A 49 -5.31 -13.28 9.48
CA CYS A 49 -4.13 -12.80 10.18
C CYS A 49 -3.70 -11.42 9.69
N TYR A 50 -3.92 -11.13 8.40
CA TYR A 50 -3.53 -9.86 7.77
C TYR A 50 -4.69 -9.26 6.99
N SER A 51 -4.83 -7.96 7.11
CA SER A 51 -5.62 -7.09 6.23
C SER A 51 -4.70 -6.43 5.21
N PHE A 52 -5.23 -5.86 4.13
CA PHE A 52 -4.41 -5.30 3.07
C PHE A 52 -5.03 -4.06 2.41
N HIS A 53 -4.16 -3.23 1.85
CA HIS A 53 -4.47 -2.19 0.87
C HIS A 53 -3.60 -2.41 -0.36
N LEU A 54 -4.24 -2.62 -1.50
CA LEU A 54 -3.59 -2.76 -2.81
C LEU A 54 -3.90 -1.51 -3.64
N ASN A 55 -2.87 -0.92 -4.22
CA ASN A 55 -3.01 0.08 -5.26
C ASN A 55 -2.41 -0.46 -6.55
N SER A 56 -3.23 -0.60 -7.57
CA SER A 56 -2.88 -1.26 -8.83
C SER A 56 -3.38 -0.45 -10.04
N GLU A 57 -2.85 -0.75 -11.21
CA GLU A 57 -3.19 -0.05 -12.46
C GLU A 57 -4.67 -0.17 -12.84
N ASP A 58 -5.35 -1.26 -12.49
CA ASP A 58 -6.76 -1.48 -12.81
C ASP A 58 -7.72 -0.51 -12.09
N LEU A 59 -7.27 0.10 -10.98
CA LEU A 59 -8.03 1.17 -10.34
C LEU A 59 -7.98 2.50 -11.11
N HIS A 60 -6.91 2.70 -11.89
CA HIS A 60 -6.63 3.97 -12.55
C HIS A 60 -6.87 3.91 -14.07
N THR A 61 -6.83 2.73 -14.66
CA THR A 61 -7.00 2.50 -16.10
C THR A 61 -7.82 1.24 -16.36
N PRO A 62 -9.14 1.26 -16.09
CA PRO A 62 -10.00 0.07 -16.21
C PRO A 62 -10.05 -0.53 -17.62
N GLU A 63 -9.72 0.25 -18.65
CA GLU A 63 -9.67 -0.22 -20.05
C GLU A 63 -8.54 -1.22 -20.28
N ILE A 64 -7.43 -1.09 -19.56
CA ILE A 64 -6.28 -2.01 -19.65
C ILE A 64 -6.54 -3.35 -18.97
N ALA A 65 -7.44 -3.38 -18.00
CA ALA A 65 -7.82 -4.62 -17.30
C ALA A 65 -8.50 -5.64 -18.21
N LEU A 66 -9.07 -5.22 -19.34
CA LEU A 66 -9.73 -6.09 -20.32
C LEU A 66 -8.73 -6.76 -21.29
N GLU A 67 -7.59 -6.16 -21.53
CA GLU A 67 -6.51 -6.81 -22.24
C GLU A 67 -5.73 -7.66 -21.24
N LYS A 68 -5.66 -8.97 -21.44
CA LYS A 68 -4.91 -9.97 -20.64
C LYS A 68 -3.40 -9.70 -20.56
N SER A 69 -2.96 -8.45 -20.64
CA SER A 69 -1.60 -8.06 -20.38
C SER A 69 -1.34 -8.15 -18.87
N ARG A 70 -0.24 -8.77 -18.51
CA ARG A 70 0.23 -8.89 -17.12
C ARG A 70 0.21 -7.50 -16.50
N THR A 71 -0.57 -7.32 -15.43
CA THR A 71 -0.47 -6.13 -14.58
C THR A 71 1.00 -5.93 -14.22
N LYS A 72 1.51 -4.77 -14.58
CA LYS A 72 2.88 -4.38 -14.25
C LYS A 72 2.83 -3.45 -13.06
N GLY A 73 3.76 -3.62 -12.14
CA GLY A 73 3.90 -2.71 -11.01
C GLY A 73 2.86 -2.90 -9.91
N GLY A 74 2.40 -1.78 -9.37
CA GLY A 74 1.53 -1.72 -8.21
C GLY A 74 2.29 -1.71 -6.88
N THR A 75 1.59 -1.30 -5.84
CA THR A 75 2.08 -1.31 -4.45
C THR A 75 1.04 -1.91 -3.53
N MET A 76 1.48 -2.56 -2.46
CA MET A 76 0.59 -3.16 -1.47
C MET A 76 1.15 -2.97 -0.07
N ILE A 77 0.26 -2.71 0.88
CA ILE A 77 0.56 -2.75 2.30
C ILE A 77 -0.32 -3.83 2.93
N LEU A 78 0.32 -4.77 3.66
CA LEU A 78 -0.39 -5.68 4.53
C LEU A 78 -0.09 -5.30 5.98
N TRP A 79 -1.08 -5.46 6.85
CA TRP A 79 -0.94 -5.27 8.29
C TRP A 79 -1.65 -6.38 9.05
N GLN A 80 -1.18 -6.70 10.24
CA GLN A 80 -1.87 -7.66 11.11
C GLN A 80 -3.30 -7.17 11.36
N SER A 81 -4.29 -8.05 11.26
CA SER A 81 -5.72 -7.72 11.40
C SER A 81 -6.06 -7.14 12.78
N SER A 82 -5.23 -7.38 13.78
CA SER A 82 -5.33 -6.74 15.10
C SER A 82 -5.16 -5.21 15.05
N LEU A 83 -4.55 -4.68 14.00
CA LEU A 83 -4.35 -3.25 13.78
C LEU A 83 -5.51 -2.59 13.02
N ASP A 84 -6.48 -3.33 12.48
CA ASP A 84 -7.60 -2.80 11.69
C ASP A 84 -8.29 -1.58 12.33
N PRO A 85 -8.59 -1.58 13.65
CA PRO A 85 -9.26 -0.43 14.28
C PRO A 85 -8.44 0.85 14.26
N PHE A 86 -7.13 0.75 14.01
CA PHE A 86 -6.18 1.84 14.10
C PHE A 86 -5.65 2.29 12.74
N VAL A 87 -5.99 1.56 11.67
CA VAL A 87 -5.53 1.85 10.31
C VAL A 87 -6.56 2.69 9.57
N THR A 88 -6.10 3.76 8.94
CA THR A 88 -6.87 4.54 7.97
C THR A 88 -6.14 4.50 6.63
N ILE A 89 -6.83 4.04 5.58
CA ILE A 89 -6.30 4.04 4.22
C ILE A 89 -6.35 5.47 3.66
N ILE A 90 -5.25 5.91 3.06
CA ILE A 90 -5.18 7.17 2.33
C ILE A 90 -5.35 6.85 0.84
N PRO A 91 -6.39 7.35 0.19
CA PRO A 91 -6.55 7.22 -1.25
C PRO A 91 -5.39 7.92 -1.98
N THR A 92 -4.77 7.24 -2.93
CA THR A 92 -3.72 7.81 -3.78
C THR A 92 -4.11 7.65 -5.25
N SER A 93 -3.70 8.58 -6.09
CA SER A 93 -4.00 8.57 -7.53
C SER A 93 -2.98 7.81 -8.38
N SER A 94 -1.97 7.20 -7.76
CA SER A 94 -0.91 6.48 -8.47
C SER A 94 -0.81 5.03 -7.99
N PRO A 95 -0.75 4.05 -8.90
CA PRO A 95 -0.50 2.65 -8.54
C PRO A 95 0.88 2.43 -7.89
N SER A 96 1.78 3.39 -8.04
CA SER A 96 3.12 3.35 -7.48
C SER A 96 3.19 3.77 -6.01
N VAL A 97 2.09 4.22 -5.41
CA VAL A 97 2.04 4.68 -4.02
C VAL A 97 0.83 4.09 -3.33
N ALA A 98 1.02 3.31 -2.28
CA ALA A 98 -0.04 2.95 -1.33
C ALA A 98 0.29 3.58 0.02
N ALA A 99 -0.71 4.12 0.71
CA ALA A 99 -0.50 4.85 1.95
C ALA A 99 -1.55 4.51 3.00
N ILE A 100 -1.11 4.43 4.25
CA ILE A 100 -1.97 4.27 5.43
C ILE A 100 -1.51 5.18 6.56
N ILE A 101 -2.43 5.57 7.42
CA ILE A 101 -2.14 6.19 8.71
C ILE A 101 -2.43 5.16 9.81
N LEU A 102 -1.52 5.06 10.76
CA LEU A 102 -1.67 4.22 11.94
C LEU A 102 -1.84 5.10 13.19
N ARG A 103 -2.96 4.91 13.90
CA ARG A 103 -3.32 5.66 15.11
C ARG A 103 -3.52 4.70 16.29
N VAL A 104 -2.43 4.19 16.84
CA VAL A 104 -2.49 3.29 18.01
C VAL A 104 -2.54 4.13 19.28
N PRO A 105 -3.52 3.90 20.21
CA PRO A 105 -3.60 4.62 21.48
C PRO A 105 -2.29 4.53 22.29
N GLY A 106 -1.82 5.67 22.79
CA GLY A 106 -0.58 5.75 23.56
C GLY A 106 0.70 5.83 22.72
N TYR A 107 0.60 5.83 21.39
CA TYR A 107 1.72 5.99 20.46
C TYR A 107 1.51 7.22 19.56
N SER A 108 2.61 7.71 18.98
CA SER A 108 2.54 8.77 17.99
C SER A 108 1.80 8.29 16.74
N ILE A 109 1.02 9.18 16.13
CA ILE A 109 0.40 8.92 14.82
C ILE A 109 1.51 8.80 13.79
N THR A 110 1.48 7.75 12.97
CA THR A 110 2.49 7.49 11.95
C THR A 110 1.83 7.27 10.59
N ALA A 111 2.41 7.87 9.56
CA ALA A 111 2.06 7.59 8.18
C ALA A 111 3.06 6.59 7.59
N HIS A 112 2.52 5.60 6.89
CA HIS A 112 3.31 4.54 6.27
C HIS A 112 2.99 4.50 4.78
N LEU A 113 4.02 4.58 3.96
CA LEU A 113 3.91 4.60 2.52
C LEU A 113 4.71 3.45 1.91
N ALA A 114 4.07 2.70 1.01
CA ALA A 114 4.74 1.81 0.08
C ALA A 114 4.91 2.56 -1.23
N ILE A 115 6.17 2.73 -1.67
CA ILE A 115 6.50 3.48 -2.88
C ILE A 115 7.28 2.56 -3.80
N TYR A 116 6.83 2.48 -5.05
CA TYR A 116 7.54 1.86 -6.14
C TYR A 116 7.97 2.93 -7.13
N LEU A 117 9.27 3.13 -7.27
CA LEU A 117 9.83 4.02 -8.28
C LEU A 117 10.29 3.19 -9.47
N PRO A 118 9.68 3.39 -10.64
CA PRO A 118 10.10 2.68 -11.85
C PRO A 118 11.56 3.01 -12.20
N THR A 119 12.26 2.02 -12.76
CA THR A 119 13.65 2.17 -13.19
C THR A 119 13.79 3.16 -14.35
N SER A 120 15.00 3.65 -14.58
CA SER A 120 15.36 4.63 -15.63
C SER A 120 14.71 4.34 -16.99
N GLY A 121 14.10 5.36 -17.57
CA GLY A 121 13.35 5.29 -18.85
C GLY A 121 11.84 5.53 -18.71
N GLN A 122 11.34 5.67 -17.48
CA GLN A 122 9.93 5.96 -17.18
C GLN A 122 9.80 7.29 -16.40
N GLU A 123 10.44 8.35 -16.89
CA GLU A 123 10.47 9.66 -16.22
C GLU A 123 9.09 10.20 -15.87
N VAL A 124 8.11 10.02 -16.75
CA VAL A 124 6.73 10.47 -16.51
C VAL A 124 6.11 9.75 -15.29
N GLN A 125 6.33 8.45 -15.16
CA GLN A 125 5.80 7.68 -14.02
C GLN A 125 6.51 8.06 -12.72
N PHE A 126 7.81 8.34 -12.80
CA PHE A 126 8.59 8.84 -11.65
C PHE A 126 8.06 10.18 -11.17
N MET A 127 7.90 11.15 -12.07
CA MET A 127 7.38 12.48 -11.75
C MET A 127 5.94 12.40 -11.18
N THR A 128 5.11 11.52 -11.73
CA THR A 128 3.75 11.29 -11.21
C THR A 128 3.79 10.71 -9.80
N ALA A 129 4.62 9.71 -9.53
CA ALA A 129 4.75 9.11 -8.21
C ALA A 129 5.26 10.15 -7.19
N GLN A 130 6.20 11.00 -7.58
CA GLN A 130 6.71 12.07 -6.73
C GLN A 130 5.63 13.11 -6.42
N ALA A 131 4.87 13.58 -7.42
CA ALA A 131 3.78 14.53 -7.21
C ALA A 131 2.69 13.98 -6.28
N VAL A 132 2.37 12.69 -6.40
CA VAL A 132 1.43 12.02 -5.50
C VAL A 132 1.98 11.94 -4.07
N LEU A 133 3.27 11.65 -3.93
CA LEU A 133 3.93 11.63 -2.62
C LEU A 133 3.87 13.00 -1.95
N ASP A 134 4.21 14.05 -2.69
CA ASP A 134 4.18 15.43 -2.19
C ASP A 134 2.75 15.81 -1.76
N SER A 135 1.73 15.48 -2.57
CA SER A 135 0.32 15.69 -2.21
C SER A 135 -0.09 14.92 -0.95
N CYS A 136 0.29 13.64 -0.82
CA CYS A 136 0.01 12.86 0.38
C CYS A 136 0.67 13.46 1.63
N LEU A 137 1.90 13.96 1.50
CA LEU A 137 2.62 14.60 2.61
C LEU A 137 1.94 15.91 3.01
N ASP A 138 1.50 16.72 2.05
CA ASP A 138 0.78 17.97 2.31
C ASP A 138 -0.56 17.71 3.02
N ASP A 139 -1.32 16.72 2.59
CA ASP A 139 -2.58 16.31 3.22
C ASP A 139 -2.34 15.85 4.67
N LEU A 140 -1.34 15.01 4.90
CA LEU A 140 -0.95 14.55 6.23
C LEU A 140 -0.53 15.70 7.15
N LEU A 141 0.25 16.66 6.64
CA LEU A 141 0.69 17.82 7.39
C LEU A 141 -0.49 18.77 7.71
N SER A 142 -1.47 18.88 6.82
CA SER A 142 -2.68 19.69 7.03
C SER A 142 -3.58 19.06 8.09
N GLU A 143 -3.81 17.75 8.06
CA GLU A 143 -4.54 17.02 9.11
C GLU A 143 -3.85 17.14 10.48
N HIS A 144 -2.54 17.07 10.51
CA HIS A 144 -1.77 17.21 11.75
C HIS A 144 -1.91 18.60 12.35
N LYS A 145 -1.91 19.66 11.52
CA LYS A 145 -2.14 21.03 11.96
C LYS A 145 -3.56 21.23 12.51
N SER A 146 -4.58 20.60 11.91
CA SER A 146 -5.97 20.69 12.37
C SER A 146 -6.18 20.01 13.74
N LEU A 147 -5.46 18.91 14.02
CA LEU A 147 -5.51 18.20 15.30
C LEU A 147 -4.91 19.03 16.46
N PHE A 148 -3.94 19.90 16.19
CA PHE A 148 -3.35 20.79 17.20
C PHE A 148 -4.10 22.13 17.34
N ALA A 149 -4.97 22.49 16.39
CA ALA A 149 -5.73 23.73 16.41
C ALA A 149 -7.01 23.67 17.26
N VAL A 150 -7.41 22.50 17.75
CA VAL A 150 -8.65 22.31 18.55
C VAL A 150 -8.28 21.94 19.98
N THR A 151 -7.72 22.89 20.74
CA THR A 151 -7.92 22.96 22.19
C THR A 151 -7.61 24.39 22.70
N PRO A 152 -8.51 25.34 22.63
CA PRO A 152 -8.58 26.35 23.69
C PRO A 152 -9.44 25.76 24.81
N MET A 153 -8.86 25.58 25.98
CA MET A 153 -9.60 25.47 27.21
C MET A 153 -10.26 26.78 27.56
#